data_271781320331c189cf7cc85da9540faa
#
_entry.id   271781320331c189cf7cc85da9540faa
#
_cell.length_a   1.000
_cell.length_b   1.000
_cell.length_c   1.000
_cell.angle_alpha   90.00
_cell.angle_beta   90.00
_cell.angle_gamma   90.00
#
_symmetry.space_group_name_H-M   'P 1'
#
loop_
_entity.id
_entity.type
_entity.pdbx_description
1 polymer ?
#
loop_
_entity_poly.entity_id
_entity_poly.type
_entity_poly.pdbx_seq_one_letter_code
_entity_poly.pdbx_strand_id
1 'polypeptide(L)'
;MTRHRKDRGFRTERVVVSYLQTWWRSASIGRGAGKDIYNVPFDIEIKARSEFSPLAWIKQVEKRSQGKELSAVVCRMNGQGEDCSQYLAFMRFQDLVDLLLRAGYGDIQKDSVELEPERCAICGSWKLKEVPCRTCEKLPNADI
;
A
#
# COMPACT_ATOMS: atom_id res chain seq x y z
N MET A 1 -4.06 29.90 15.72
CA MET A 1 -5.01 29.00 15.01
C MET A 1 -6.39 29.18 15.61
N THR A 2 -7.39 29.50 14.80
CA THR A 2 -8.76 29.65 15.27
C THR A 2 -9.37 28.26 15.60
N ARG A 3 -10.23 28.23 16.64
CA ARG A 3 -10.93 27.03 17.13
C ARG A 3 -11.60 26.24 16.00
N HIS A 4 -12.27 26.94 15.07
CA HIS A 4 -12.91 26.34 13.89
C HIS A 4 -11.98 25.55 12.97
N ARG A 5 -10.70 25.93 12.84
CA ARG A 5 -9.73 25.20 12.01
C ARG A 5 -9.32 23.87 12.65
N LYS A 6 -9.16 23.85 13.97
CA LYS A 6 -8.87 22.62 14.72
C LYS A 6 -10.04 21.64 14.68
N ASP A 7 -11.26 22.16 14.89
CA ASP A 7 -12.49 21.35 14.86
C ASP A 7 -12.73 20.71 13.50
N ARG A 8 -12.45 21.45 12.39
CA ARG A 8 -12.57 20.92 11.03
C ARG A 8 -11.53 19.82 10.78
N GLY A 9 -10.29 19.98 11.20
CA GLY A 9 -9.25 18.96 11.08
C GLY A 9 -9.68 17.68 11.77
N PHE A 10 -10.00 17.76 13.05
CA PHE A 10 -10.41 16.62 13.86
C PHE A 10 -11.68 15.92 13.35
N ARG A 11 -12.65 16.67 12.84
CA ARG A 11 -13.84 16.09 12.19
C ARG A 11 -13.46 15.32 10.93
N THR A 12 -12.56 15.85 10.13
CA THR A 12 -12.10 15.18 8.91
C THR A 12 -11.36 13.88 9.23
N GLU A 13 -10.51 13.86 10.25
CA GLU A 13 -9.84 12.63 10.71
C GLU A 13 -10.84 11.55 11.13
N ARG A 14 -11.90 11.93 11.85
CA ARG A 14 -12.98 10.98 12.22
C ARG A 14 -13.68 10.39 11.01
N VAL A 15 -14.00 11.22 10.02
CA VAL A 15 -14.65 10.78 8.78
C VAL A 15 -13.75 9.78 8.03
N VAL A 16 -12.45 10.09 7.91
CA VAL A 16 -11.50 9.19 7.24
C VAL A 16 -11.34 7.88 7.99
N VAL A 17 -11.19 7.91 9.32
CA VAL A 17 -11.10 6.68 10.13
C VAL A 17 -12.33 5.83 9.98
N SER A 18 -13.52 6.42 10.09
CA SER A 18 -14.79 5.70 9.93
C SER A 18 -14.89 5.02 8.55
N TYR A 19 -14.45 5.69 7.50
CA TYR A 19 -14.40 5.12 6.15
C TYR A 19 -13.42 3.96 6.05
N LEU A 20 -12.22 4.09 6.61
CA LEU A 20 -11.20 3.05 6.60
C LEU A 20 -11.60 1.82 7.43
N GLN A 21 -12.38 1.99 8.51
CA GLN A 21 -12.86 0.89 9.35
C GLN A 21 -13.72 -0.13 8.59
N THR A 22 -14.20 0.19 7.39
CA THR A 22 -14.87 -0.76 6.51
C THR A 22 -13.95 -1.93 6.15
N TRP A 23 -12.64 -1.69 6.00
CA TRP A 23 -11.63 -2.70 5.63
C TRP A 23 -10.61 -2.98 6.74
N TRP A 24 -10.24 -1.97 7.53
CA TRP A 24 -9.32 -2.05 8.66
C TRP A 24 -10.06 -1.75 9.95
N ARG A 25 -10.74 -2.73 10.50
CA ARG A 25 -11.65 -2.57 11.64
C ARG A 25 -11.01 -1.92 12.87
N SER A 26 -9.71 -2.12 13.05
CA SER A 26 -8.92 -1.55 14.17
C SER A 26 -8.38 -0.15 13.90
N ALA A 27 -8.61 0.44 12.70
CA ALA A 27 -8.16 1.78 12.40
C ALA A 27 -8.64 2.79 13.45
N SER A 28 -7.75 3.65 13.90
CA SER A 28 -8.04 4.62 14.96
C SER A 28 -7.34 5.95 14.71
N ILE A 29 -7.90 7.02 15.29
CA ILE A 29 -7.32 8.36 15.21
C ILE A 29 -6.04 8.42 16.03
N GLY A 30 -4.98 9.00 15.44
CA GLY A 30 -3.76 9.34 16.15
C GLY A 30 -3.96 10.47 17.13
N ARG A 31 -3.16 10.49 18.19
CA ARG A 31 -3.16 11.57 19.18
C ARG A 31 -1.75 12.14 19.31
N GLY A 32 -1.65 13.46 19.23
CA GLY A 32 -0.39 14.19 19.43
C GLY A 32 0.48 14.28 18.17
N ALA A 33 1.79 14.33 18.34
CA ALA A 33 2.77 14.44 17.25
C ALA A 33 3.08 13.05 16.70
N GLY A 34 2.40 12.62 15.65
CA GLY A 34 2.60 11.30 15.07
C GLY A 34 1.75 11.12 13.82
N LYS A 35 1.37 9.89 13.57
CA LYS A 35 0.44 9.55 12.49
C LYS A 35 -0.96 10.08 12.79
N ASP A 36 -1.67 10.53 11.79
CA ASP A 36 -3.08 10.89 11.92
C ASP A 36 -3.97 9.65 12.09
N ILE A 37 -3.52 8.51 11.55
CA ILE A 37 -4.23 7.23 11.67
C ILE A 37 -3.26 6.12 12.12
N TYR A 38 -3.72 5.31 13.07
CA TYR A 38 -3.04 4.10 13.56
C TYR A 38 -3.77 2.83 13.16
N ASN A 39 -3.08 1.70 13.32
CA ASN A 39 -3.58 0.35 13.06
C ASN A 39 -4.01 0.11 11.60
N VAL A 40 -3.26 0.71 10.68
CA VAL A 40 -3.32 0.48 9.24
C VAL A 40 -1.90 0.25 8.72
N PRO A 41 -1.69 -0.54 7.64
CA PRO A 41 -0.35 -0.88 7.13
C PRO A 41 0.25 0.21 6.22
N PHE A 42 -0.15 1.46 6.40
CA PHE A 42 0.32 2.62 5.63
C PHE A 42 0.30 3.88 6.52
N ASP A 43 0.93 4.95 6.07
CA ASP A 43 0.93 6.23 6.74
C ASP A 43 0.18 7.28 5.92
N ILE A 44 -0.92 7.77 6.46
CA ILE A 44 -1.75 8.82 5.86
C ILE A 44 -1.66 10.09 6.68
N GLU A 45 -1.38 11.19 6.00
CA GLU A 45 -1.53 12.54 6.53
C GLU A 45 -2.87 13.12 6.08
N ILE A 46 -3.66 13.65 6.99
CA ILE A 46 -4.98 14.20 6.70
C ILE A 46 -4.93 15.73 6.72
N LYS A 47 -5.38 16.34 5.65
CA LYS A 47 -5.43 17.78 5.50
C LYS A 47 -6.84 18.28 5.21
N ALA A 48 -7.28 19.27 5.98
CA ALA A 48 -8.54 19.97 5.79
C ALA A 48 -8.25 21.48 5.75
N ARG A 49 -7.59 21.92 4.69
CA ARG A 49 -7.04 23.28 4.55
C ARG A 49 -7.66 24.02 3.38
N SER A 50 -7.63 25.34 3.46
CA SER A 50 -7.96 26.24 2.35
C SER A 50 -6.80 26.42 1.38
N GLU A 51 -5.57 26.37 1.89
CA GLU A 51 -4.35 26.43 1.10
C GLU A 51 -3.93 25.02 0.67
N PHE A 52 -3.46 24.87 -0.56
CA PHE A 52 -3.05 23.61 -1.15
C PHE A 52 -1.54 23.57 -1.31
N SER A 53 -0.85 22.79 -0.48
CA SER A 53 0.61 22.68 -0.46
C SER A 53 1.06 21.20 -0.50
N PRO A 54 0.80 20.49 -1.61
CA PRO A 54 0.96 19.02 -1.69
C PRO A 54 2.39 18.57 -1.43
N LEU A 55 3.40 19.28 -1.97
CA LEU A 55 4.80 18.91 -1.76
C LEU A 55 5.25 19.02 -0.30
N ALA A 56 4.77 20.02 0.42
CA ALA A 56 5.09 20.17 1.84
C ALA A 56 4.43 19.07 2.67
N TRP A 57 3.21 18.70 2.32
CA TRP A 57 2.47 17.66 3.03
C TRP A 57 3.01 16.26 2.78
N ILE A 58 3.35 15.93 1.52
CA ILE A 58 3.95 14.63 1.24
C ILE A 58 5.32 14.49 1.90
N LYS A 59 6.16 15.54 1.91
CA LYS A 59 7.43 15.54 2.64
C LYS A 59 7.24 15.34 4.15
N GLN A 60 6.16 15.86 4.72
CA GLN A 60 5.85 15.69 6.14
C GLN A 60 5.58 14.23 6.49
N VAL A 61 4.77 13.54 5.71
CA VAL A 61 4.47 12.13 5.95
C VAL A 61 5.67 11.23 5.65
N GLU A 62 6.40 11.48 4.57
CA GLU A 62 7.63 10.73 4.21
C GLU A 62 8.71 10.81 5.31
N LYS A 63 8.91 12.01 5.87
CA LYS A 63 9.86 12.18 6.98
C LYS A 63 9.49 11.33 8.19
N ARG A 64 8.21 11.13 8.45
CA ARG A 64 7.69 10.32 9.55
C ARG A 64 7.82 8.83 9.26
N SER A 65 7.39 8.40 8.08
CA SER A 65 7.39 6.98 7.67
C SER A 65 8.80 6.45 7.37
N GLN A 66 9.75 7.32 7.02
CA GLN A 66 11.15 6.96 6.68
C GLN A 66 11.24 5.85 5.61
N GLY A 67 10.32 5.80 4.67
CA GLY A 67 10.27 4.78 3.63
C GLY A 67 9.87 3.36 4.08
N LYS A 68 9.46 3.21 5.35
CA LYS A 68 9.05 1.89 5.89
C LYS A 68 7.61 1.52 5.51
N GLU A 69 6.80 2.49 5.20
CA GLU A 69 5.39 2.33 4.88
C GLU A 69 5.02 3.19 3.66
N LEU A 70 4.00 2.77 2.94
CA LEU A 70 3.40 3.60 1.91
C LEU A 70 2.90 4.90 2.52
N SER A 71 3.31 6.02 1.96
CA SER A 71 2.96 7.36 2.43
C SER A 71 2.00 8.04 1.47
N ALA A 72 0.88 8.52 1.99
CA ALA A 72 -0.10 9.26 1.20
C ALA A 72 -0.68 10.43 1.99
N VAL A 73 -1.27 11.37 1.28
CA VAL A 73 -2.01 12.49 1.86
C VAL A 73 -3.45 12.41 1.41
N VAL A 74 -4.39 12.49 2.35
CA VAL A 74 -5.82 12.61 2.08
C VAL A 74 -6.25 14.04 2.38
N CYS A 75 -6.83 14.71 1.40
CA CYS A 75 -7.16 16.11 1.46
C CYS A 75 -8.66 16.36 1.24
N ARG A 76 -9.29 16.94 2.25
CA ARG A 76 -10.64 17.51 2.14
C ARG A 76 -10.53 18.96 1.69
N MET A 77 -10.98 19.22 0.47
CA MET A 77 -10.98 20.57 -0.11
C MET A 77 -12.10 21.43 0.46
N ASN A 78 -12.00 22.76 0.26
CA ASN A 78 -13.08 23.67 0.59
C ASN A 78 -14.35 23.30 -0.19
N GLY A 79 -15.50 23.38 0.48
CA GLY A 79 -16.79 23.05 -0.13
C GLY A 79 -17.13 21.54 -0.19
N GLN A 80 -16.16 20.65 0.08
CA GLN A 80 -16.45 19.22 0.21
C GLN A 80 -17.18 18.92 1.53
N GLY A 81 -18.20 18.07 1.44
CA GLY A 81 -18.94 17.53 2.59
C GLY A 81 -18.12 16.50 3.39
N GLU A 82 -18.80 15.61 4.07
CA GLU A 82 -18.21 14.54 4.89
C GLU A 82 -18.21 13.17 4.19
N ASP A 83 -18.45 13.15 2.89
CA ASP A 83 -18.27 11.94 2.08
C ASP A 83 -16.78 11.75 1.77
N CYS A 84 -16.13 10.90 2.54
CA CYS A 84 -14.71 10.63 2.41
C CYS A 84 -14.33 10.01 1.06
N SER A 85 -15.24 9.31 0.40
CA SER A 85 -15.01 8.75 -0.94
C SER A 85 -14.71 9.80 -2.00
N GLN A 86 -15.10 11.04 -1.74
CA GLN A 86 -14.89 12.20 -2.64
C GLN A 86 -13.63 13.00 -2.30
N TYR A 87 -12.91 12.66 -1.22
CA TYR A 87 -11.69 13.35 -0.88
C TYR A 87 -10.58 13.01 -1.87
N LEU A 88 -9.65 13.95 -2.08
CA LEU A 88 -8.49 13.70 -2.92
C LEU A 88 -7.44 12.95 -2.13
N ALA A 89 -6.84 11.96 -2.75
CA ALA A 89 -5.64 11.29 -2.22
C ALA A 89 -4.49 11.50 -3.20
N PHE A 90 -3.28 11.75 -2.69
CA PHE A 90 -2.08 11.86 -3.52
C PHE A 90 -0.86 11.28 -2.81
N MET A 91 0.05 10.79 -3.62
CA MET A 91 1.29 10.15 -3.22
C MET A 91 2.38 10.43 -4.27
N ARG A 92 3.59 9.93 -4.05
CA ARG A 92 4.62 9.96 -5.11
C ARG A 92 4.16 9.15 -6.31
N PHE A 93 4.50 9.61 -7.49
CA PHE A 93 4.13 8.92 -8.73
C PHE A 93 4.71 7.51 -8.78
N GLN A 94 5.92 7.32 -8.27
CA GLN A 94 6.55 6.00 -8.15
C GLN A 94 5.70 5.05 -7.31
N ASP A 95 5.21 5.48 -6.16
CA ASP A 95 4.38 4.67 -5.26
C ASP A 95 3.05 4.29 -5.92
N LEU A 96 2.45 5.23 -6.67
CA LEU A 96 1.25 4.95 -7.45
C LEU A 96 1.52 3.90 -8.54
N VAL A 97 2.65 4.01 -9.26
CA VAL A 97 3.03 3.03 -10.28
C VAL A 97 3.20 1.65 -9.67
N ASP A 98 3.89 1.55 -8.52
CA ASP A 98 4.07 0.28 -7.81
C ASP A 98 2.73 -0.34 -7.39
N LEU A 99 1.79 0.47 -6.91
CA LEU A 99 0.44 0.00 -6.58
C LEU A 99 -0.32 -0.48 -7.81
N LEU A 100 -0.24 0.25 -8.93
CA LEU A 100 -0.89 -0.12 -10.18
C LEU A 100 -0.34 -1.45 -10.72
N LEU A 101 0.98 -1.64 -10.68
CA LEU A 101 1.61 -2.90 -11.09
C LEU A 101 1.14 -4.07 -10.22
N ARG A 102 1.10 -3.89 -8.89
CA ARG A 102 0.58 -4.91 -7.96
C ARG A 102 -0.91 -5.20 -8.15
N ALA A 103 -1.68 -4.20 -8.59
CA ALA A 103 -3.10 -4.35 -8.92
C ALA A 103 -3.34 -4.96 -10.32
N GLY A 104 -2.29 -5.30 -11.08
CA GLY A 104 -2.40 -5.96 -12.37
C GLY A 104 -2.62 -5.02 -13.57
N TYR A 105 -2.38 -3.72 -13.40
CA TYR A 105 -2.48 -2.75 -14.50
C TYR A 105 -1.22 -2.67 -15.38
N GLY A 106 -0.15 -3.40 -15.04
CA GLY A 106 1.03 -3.51 -15.90
C GLY A 106 0.80 -4.48 -17.05
N ASP A 107 1.52 -4.27 -18.15
CA ASP A 107 1.61 -5.30 -19.17
C ASP A 107 2.23 -6.56 -18.55
N ILE A 108 1.56 -7.69 -18.72
CA ILE A 108 2.17 -8.98 -18.41
C ILE A 108 3.35 -9.11 -19.36
N GLN A 109 4.55 -8.88 -18.86
CA GLN A 109 5.72 -9.26 -19.61
C GLN A 109 5.60 -10.77 -19.85
N LYS A 110 5.39 -11.17 -21.11
CA LYS A 110 5.34 -12.58 -21.52
C LYS A 110 6.67 -13.32 -21.26
N ASP A 111 7.63 -12.65 -20.64
CA ASP A 111 8.90 -13.21 -20.18
C ASP A 111 8.84 -13.83 -18.77
N SER A 112 7.68 -13.84 -18.11
CA SER A 112 7.43 -14.91 -17.16
C SER A 112 7.30 -16.18 -17.99
N VAL A 113 8.43 -16.85 -18.16
CA VAL A 113 8.50 -18.23 -18.68
C VAL A 113 7.37 -18.97 -18.00
N GLU A 114 6.30 -19.27 -18.75
CA GLU A 114 5.32 -20.28 -18.32
C GLU A 114 6.13 -21.55 -18.15
N LEU A 115 6.59 -21.78 -16.93
CA LEU A 115 7.31 -22.99 -16.57
C LEU A 115 6.28 -24.12 -16.64
N GLU A 116 6.13 -24.68 -17.84
CA GLU A 116 5.24 -25.79 -18.08
C GLU A 116 5.60 -26.95 -17.15
N PRO A 117 4.62 -27.54 -16.48
CA PRO A 117 4.87 -28.71 -15.66
C PRO A 117 5.20 -29.88 -16.57
N GLU A 118 6.29 -30.59 -16.30
CA GLU A 118 6.70 -31.81 -16.97
C GLU A 118 7.00 -32.92 -15.96
N ARG A 119 6.98 -34.16 -16.44
CA ARG A 119 7.42 -35.27 -15.60
C ARG A 119 8.93 -35.45 -15.68
N CYS A 120 9.55 -35.60 -14.53
CA CYS A 120 10.96 -35.91 -14.44
C CYS A 120 11.24 -37.27 -15.10
N ALA A 121 12.16 -37.31 -16.08
CA ALA A 121 12.52 -38.51 -16.77
C ALA A 121 13.15 -39.62 -15.88
N ILE A 122 13.71 -39.21 -14.73
CA ILE A 122 14.41 -40.12 -13.81
C ILE A 122 13.44 -40.74 -12.81
N CYS A 123 12.62 -39.96 -12.11
CA CYS A 123 11.79 -40.42 -10.99
C CYS A 123 10.28 -40.31 -11.24
N GLY A 124 9.85 -39.76 -12.38
CA GLY A 124 8.44 -39.60 -12.74
C GLY A 124 7.70 -38.48 -11.94
N SER A 125 8.34 -37.82 -11.00
CA SER A 125 7.74 -36.74 -10.22
C SER A 125 7.47 -35.52 -11.10
N TRP A 126 6.44 -34.72 -10.75
CA TRP A 126 6.18 -33.47 -11.42
C TRP A 126 7.27 -32.42 -11.05
N LYS A 127 7.78 -31.75 -12.04
CA LYS A 127 8.70 -30.61 -11.92
C LYS A 127 8.34 -29.55 -12.96
N LEU A 128 8.84 -28.35 -12.77
CA LEU A 128 8.77 -27.31 -13.80
C LEU A 128 9.89 -27.55 -14.83
N LYS A 129 9.59 -27.33 -16.11
CA LYS A 129 10.54 -27.40 -17.21
C LYS A 129 11.75 -26.51 -16.89
N GLU A 130 12.95 -26.98 -17.14
CA GLU A 130 14.21 -26.29 -16.83
C GLU A 130 14.56 -26.15 -15.34
N VAL A 131 13.72 -26.63 -14.44
CA VAL A 131 14.04 -26.65 -13.00
C VAL A 131 14.52 -28.04 -12.58
N PRO A 132 15.64 -28.15 -11.83
CA PRO A 132 16.11 -29.41 -11.29
C PRO A 132 15.03 -30.12 -10.47
N CYS A 133 14.94 -31.44 -10.58
CA CYS A 133 13.96 -32.22 -9.84
C CYS A 133 14.34 -32.33 -8.36
N ARG A 134 13.58 -31.71 -7.48
CA ARG A 134 13.79 -31.73 -6.02
C ARG A 134 13.82 -33.13 -5.42
N THR A 135 13.15 -34.10 -6.05
CA THR A 135 13.14 -35.50 -5.60
C THR A 135 14.46 -36.15 -5.92
N CYS A 136 15.05 -35.88 -7.09
CA CYS A 136 16.34 -36.45 -7.50
C CYS A 136 17.52 -35.78 -6.77
N GLU A 137 17.44 -34.49 -6.45
CA GLU A 137 18.47 -33.77 -5.68
C GLU A 137 18.65 -34.32 -4.25
N LYS A 138 17.63 -34.95 -3.69
CA LYS A 138 17.64 -35.52 -2.34
C LYS A 138 18.10 -36.99 -2.29
N LEU A 139 18.29 -37.61 -3.44
CA LEU A 139 18.85 -38.97 -3.48
C LEU A 139 20.36 -38.86 -3.39
N PRO A 140 21.02 -39.41 -2.35
CA PRO A 140 22.47 -39.51 -2.32
C PRO A 140 22.90 -40.34 -3.54
N ASN A 141 23.96 -39.92 -4.21
CA ASN A 141 24.55 -40.59 -5.34
C ASN A 141 24.56 -42.11 -5.08
N ALA A 142 23.73 -42.81 -5.81
CA ALA A 142 23.90 -44.27 -5.94
C ALA A 142 25.12 -44.43 -6.84
N ASP A 143 26.28 -44.68 -6.24
CA ASP A 143 27.48 -45.08 -6.95
C ASP A 143 27.14 -46.31 -7.80
N ILE A 144 27.40 -46.20 -9.11
CA ILE A 144 27.52 -47.32 -10.03
C ILE A 144 28.99 -47.62 -10.22
#